data_30ae6537afea69acedc9d94cbc7f6714
#
_entry.id   30ae6537afea69acedc9d94cbc7f6714
#
_cell.length_a   1.000
_cell.length_b   1.000
_cell.length_c   1.000
_cell.angle_alpha   90.00
_cell.angle_beta   90.00
_cell.angle_gamma   90.00
#
_symmetry.space_group_name_H-M   'P 1'
#
loop_
_entity.id
_entity.type
_entity.pdbx_description
1 polymer ?
#
loop_
_entity_poly.entity_id
_entity_poly.type
_entity_poly.pdbx_seq_one_letter_code
_entity_poly.pdbx_strand_id
1 'polypeptide(L)'
;MSDLSDSGLPPVQRVVTGHDANGRAIFKSGDVTPTRMIPSGDASFLLIWTTETVPADNNDETDGRLRDAGLTLNQGSVIRIVDMLPGKQSPMHRTNSIDYGIVLDGEIELELEDGAKKTVRQGGIIIQRGTNHLWRNTSNRVCR
;
A
#
# COMPACT_ATOMS: atom_id res chain seq x y z
N MET A 1 -13.14 -1.67 20.98
CA MET A 1 -11.97 -0.81 20.64
C MET A 1 -11.36 -1.33 19.36
N SER A 2 -11.20 -0.48 18.36
CA SER A 2 -10.40 -0.86 17.19
C SER A 2 -8.93 -0.86 17.61
N ASP A 3 -8.20 -1.92 17.28
CA ASP A 3 -6.77 -1.97 17.50
C ASP A 3 -6.09 -0.88 16.66
N LEU A 4 -5.17 -0.16 17.26
CA LEU A 4 -4.30 0.71 16.48
C LEU A 4 -3.40 -0.12 15.56
N SER A 5 -2.97 0.51 14.49
CA SER A 5 -1.87 -0.02 13.65
C SER A 5 -0.59 -0.13 14.50
N ASP A 6 0.28 -1.06 14.13
CA ASP A 6 1.58 -1.20 14.82
C ASP A 6 2.44 0.06 14.68
N SER A 7 2.16 0.87 13.68
CA SER A 7 2.75 2.21 13.50
C SER A 7 2.24 3.26 14.49
N GLY A 8 1.15 2.97 15.21
CA GLY A 8 0.44 3.91 16.08
C GLY A 8 -0.63 4.73 15.37
N LEU A 9 -0.73 4.64 14.05
CA LEU A 9 -1.78 5.33 13.30
C LEU A 9 -3.12 4.60 13.43
N PRO A 10 -4.25 5.27 13.15
CA PRO A 10 -5.55 4.62 13.12
C PRO A 10 -5.59 3.46 12.13
N PRO A 11 -6.43 2.44 12.39
CA PRO A 11 -6.66 1.38 11.42
C PRO A 11 -7.32 1.94 10.15
N VAL A 12 -7.23 1.18 9.08
CA VAL A 12 -7.69 1.59 7.74
C VAL A 12 -9.09 1.04 7.49
N GLN A 13 -10.00 1.91 7.11
CA GLN A 13 -11.32 1.51 6.64
C GLN A 13 -11.23 1.03 5.19
N ARG A 14 -11.79 -0.15 4.92
CA ARG A 14 -11.92 -0.71 3.58
C ARG A 14 -13.39 -0.98 3.29
N VAL A 15 -13.87 -0.52 2.14
CA VAL A 15 -15.23 -0.79 1.67
C VAL A 15 -15.15 -1.52 0.34
N VAL A 16 -15.81 -2.67 0.25
CA VAL A 16 -15.84 -3.49 -0.97
C VAL A 16 -17.29 -3.63 -1.45
N THR A 17 -17.51 -3.33 -2.71
CA THR A 17 -18.80 -3.47 -3.37
C THR A 17 -18.85 -4.75 -4.19
N GLY A 18 -20.04 -5.20 -4.49
CA GLY A 18 -20.29 -6.36 -5.34
C GLY A 18 -21.78 -6.45 -5.69
N HIS A 19 -22.22 -7.63 -6.06
CA HIS A 19 -23.60 -7.87 -6.44
C HIS A 19 -24.19 -9.03 -5.64
N ASP A 20 -25.48 -8.96 -5.36
CA ASP A 20 -26.24 -10.07 -4.80
C ASP A 20 -26.66 -11.06 -5.89
N ALA A 21 -27.39 -12.11 -5.50
CA ALA A 21 -27.84 -13.16 -6.42
C ALA A 21 -28.81 -12.63 -7.50
N ASN A 22 -29.41 -11.45 -7.30
CA ASN A 22 -30.32 -10.81 -8.23
C ASN A 22 -29.64 -9.75 -9.10
N GLY A 23 -28.31 -9.61 -9.00
CA GLY A 23 -27.54 -8.62 -9.75
C GLY A 23 -27.66 -7.20 -9.20
N ARG A 24 -28.14 -7.01 -7.98
CA ARG A 24 -28.20 -5.70 -7.32
C ARG A 24 -26.84 -5.35 -6.70
N ALA A 25 -26.43 -4.10 -6.83
CA ALA A 25 -25.23 -3.60 -6.19
C ALA A 25 -25.41 -3.59 -4.66
N ILE A 26 -24.45 -4.16 -3.97
CA ILE A 26 -24.44 -4.24 -2.50
C ILE A 26 -23.02 -3.95 -1.97
N PHE A 27 -22.93 -3.68 -0.68
CA PHE A 27 -21.64 -3.70 0.04
C PHE A 27 -21.36 -5.14 0.46
N LYS A 28 -20.28 -5.70 -0.07
CA LYS A 28 -19.83 -7.06 0.28
C LYS A 28 -19.10 -7.07 1.62
N SER A 29 -18.35 -6.02 1.91
CA SER A 29 -17.70 -5.84 3.20
C SER A 29 -17.44 -4.37 3.50
N GLY A 30 -17.35 -4.05 4.79
CA GLY A 30 -16.90 -2.77 5.31
C GLY A 30 -16.09 -3.05 6.56
N ASP A 31 -14.80 -3.31 6.41
CA ASP A 31 -13.94 -3.65 7.53
C ASP A 31 -13.01 -2.48 7.89
N VAL A 32 -12.51 -2.53 9.12
CA VAL A 32 -11.52 -1.59 9.65
C VAL A 32 -10.35 -2.42 10.15
N THR A 33 -9.20 -2.31 9.51
CA THR A 33 -8.07 -3.20 9.75
C THR A 33 -6.79 -2.39 9.98
N PRO A 34 -6.02 -2.72 11.03
CA PRO A 34 -4.75 -2.06 11.29
C PRO A 34 -3.65 -2.54 10.35
N THR A 35 -2.63 -1.70 10.14
CA THR A 35 -1.37 -2.15 9.54
C THR A 35 -0.57 -2.95 10.56
N ARG A 36 0.23 -3.91 10.08
CA ARG A 36 1.05 -4.75 10.94
C ARG A 36 2.53 -4.67 10.53
N MET A 37 3.39 -4.68 11.55
CA MET A 37 4.83 -4.58 11.37
C MET A 37 5.36 -5.69 10.48
N ILE A 38 6.18 -5.32 9.51
CA ILE A 38 6.92 -6.28 8.69
C ILE A 38 8.15 -6.79 9.46
N PRO A 39 8.72 -7.95 9.08
CA PRO A 39 9.82 -8.56 9.84
C PRO A 39 11.05 -7.67 10.02
N SER A 40 11.36 -6.79 9.06
CA SER A 40 12.50 -5.87 9.16
C SER A 40 12.31 -4.80 10.23
N GLY A 41 11.08 -4.52 10.66
CA GLY A 41 10.78 -3.47 11.63
C GLY A 41 10.78 -2.05 11.07
N ASP A 42 10.89 -1.89 9.76
CA ASP A 42 11.01 -0.57 9.13
C ASP A 42 9.66 0.07 8.82
N ALA A 43 8.64 -0.75 8.62
CA ALA A 43 7.31 -0.31 8.21
C ALA A 43 6.23 -1.28 8.69
N SER A 44 4.99 -0.80 8.67
CA SER A 44 3.79 -1.62 8.86
C SER A 44 2.98 -1.64 7.58
N PHE A 45 2.51 -2.81 7.18
CA PHE A 45 1.79 -3.03 5.92
C PHE A 45 0.36 -3.50 6.16
N LEU A 46 -0.50 -3.17 5.20
CA LEU A 46 -1.84 -3.75 5.08
C LEU A 46 -2.16 -3.94 3.60
N LEU A 47 -2.34 -5.17 3.20
CA LEU A 47 -2.86 -5.48 1.85
C LEU A 47 -4.34 -5.09 1.79
N ILE A 48 -4.70 -4.26 0.83
CA ILE A 48 -6.08 -3.79 0.64
C ILE A 48 -6.80 -4.65 -0.39
N TRP A 49 -6.18 -4.82 -1.56
CA TRP A 49 -6.79 -5.56 -2.67
C TRP A 49 -5.75 -6.02 -3.67
N THR A 50 -6.08 -7.06 -4.40
CA THR A 50 -5.34 -7.50 -5.58
C THR A 50 -6.31 -7.80 -6.71
N THR A 51 -5.85 -7.66 -7.95
CA THR A 51 -6.53 -8.26 -9.10
C THR A 51 -5.63 -9.34 -9.69
N GLU A 52 -6.23 -10.42 -10.17
CA GLU A 52 -5.47 -11.51 -10.77
C GLU A 52 -4.87 -11.13 -12.11
N THR A 53 -5.59 -10.30 -12.85
CA THR A 53 -5.19 -9.84 -14.20
C THR A 53 -5.37 -8.34 -14.35
N VAL A 54 -4.74 -7.78 -15.37
CA VAL A 54 -4.99 -6.43 -15.89
C VAL A 54 -5.17 -6.55 -17.40
N PRO A 55 -6.38 -6.24 -17.96
CA PRO A 55 -7.59 -5.72 -17.26
C PRO A 55 -8.15 -6.72 -16.24
N ALA A 56 -8.72 -6.19 -15.18
CA ALA A 56 -9.35 -7.01 -14.15
C ALA A 56 -10.72 -7.49 -14.58
N ASP A 57 -11.09 -8.70 -14.13
CA ASP A 57 -12.46 -9.19 -14.25
C ASP A 57 -13.28 -8.65 -13.07
N ASN A 58 -14.18 -7.72 -13.33
CA ASN A 58 -14.99 -7.11 -12.29
C ASN A 58 -16.17 -8.00 -11.81
N ASN A 59 -16.36 -9.16 -12.43
CA ASN A 59 -17.32 -10.17 -11.97
C ASN A 59 -16.67 -11.24 -11.08
N ASP A 60 -15.38 -11.18 -10.88
CA ASP A 60 -14.68 -12.06 -9.94
C ASP A 60 -15.08 -11.69 -8.51
N GLU A 61 -15.77 -12.59 -7.82
CA GLU A 61 -16.28 -12.40 -6.46
C GLU A 61 -15.22 -12.74 -5.37
N THR A 62 -14.01 -13.12 -5.76
CA THR A 62 -12.93 -13.40 -4.82
C THR A 62 -12.54 -12.13 -4.08
N ASP A 63 -12.40 -12.19 -2.75
CA ASP A 63 -11.80 -11.10 -2.00
C ASP A 63 -10.33 -10.97 -2.38
N GLY A 64 -9.98 -9.87 -3.06
CA GLY A 64 -8.64 -9.64 -3.57
C GLY A 64 -7.57 -9.59 -2.48
N ARG A 65 -7.94 -9.33 -1.22
CA ARG A 65 -7.01 -9.37 -0.08
C ARG A 65 -6.54 -10.79 0.22
N LEU A 66 -7.32 -11.79 -0.11
CA LEU A 66 -7.02 -13.20 0.20
C LEU A 66 -6.11 -13.85 -0.84
N ARG A 67 -5.85 -13.17 -1.96
CA ARG A 67 -4.97 -13.68 -3.01
C ARG A 67 -3.52 -13.60 -2.54
N ASP A 68 -2.77 -14.67 -2.76
CA ASP A 68 -1.34 -14.69 -2.43
C ASP A 68 -0.57 -13.75 -3.36
N ALA A 69 0.00 -12.71 -2.77
CA ALA A 69 0.74 -11.69 -3.51
C ALA A 69 1.97 -11.26 -2.71
N GLY A 70 3.10 -11.13 -3.39
CA GLY A 70 4.30 -10.49 -2.84
C GLY A 70 4.19 -8.96 -2.91
N LEU A 71 5.30 -8.29 -3.18
CA LEU A 71 5.29 -6.84 -3.42
C LEU A 71 4.50 -6.50 -4.69
N THR A 72 4.53 -7.39 -5.66
CA THR A 72 3.76 -7.30 -6.90
C THR A 72 3.02 -8.61 -7.14
N LEU A 73 2.01 -8.57 -8.00
CA LEU A 73 1.33 -9.75 -8.50
C LEU A 73 1.51 -9.78 -10.02
N ASN A 74 2.19 -10.81 -10.52
CA ASN A 74 2.48 -10.93 -11.95
C ASN A 74 1.18 -10.97 -12.75
N GLN A 75 1.07 -10.11 -13.78
CA GLN A 75 -0.12 -9.91 -14.63
C GLN A 75 -1.34 -9.31 -13.92
N GLY A 76 -1.23 -9.01 -12.66
CA GLY A 76 -2.29 -8.41 -11.87
C GLY A 76 -1.91 -7.08 -11.25
N SER A 77 -2.64 -6.67 -10.24
CA SER A 77 -2.38 -5.45 -9.49
C SER A 77 -2.45 -5.68 -7.98
N VAL A 78 -1.76 -4.82 -7.25
CA VAL A 78 -1.74 -4.84 -5.77
C VAL A 78 -1.90 -3.43 -5.28
N ILE A 79 -2.80 -3.22 -4.32
CA ILE A 79 -2.87 -1.97 -3.55
C ILE A 79 -2.71 -2.28 -2.07
N ARG A 80 -1.83 -1.55 -1.40
CA ARG A 80 -1.58 -1.69 0.03
C ARG A 80 -1.39 -0.35 0.70
N ILE A 81 -1.60 -0.33 2.01
CA ILE A 81 -1.18 0.77 2.87
C ILE A 81 0.21 0.43 3.42
N VAL A 82 1.07 1.44 3.43
CA VAL A 82 2.41 1.36 4.00
C VAL A 82 2.57 2.49 5.01
N ASP A 83 2.84 2.15 6.26
CA ASP A 83 3.22 3.10 7.30
C ASP A 83 4.71 3.00 7.51
N MET A 84 5.46 3.97 7.01
CA MET A 84 6.91 4.03 7.21
C MET A 84 7.22 4.70 8.54
N LEU A 85 7.94 3.99 9.41
CA LEU A 85 8.27 4.49 10.75
C LEU A 85 9.30 5.61 10.72
N PRO A 86 9.29 6.51 11.72
CA PRO A 86 10.27 7.59 11.82
C PRO A 86 11.71 7.07 11.84
N GLY A 87 12.59 7.69 11.07
CA GLY A 87 14.00 7.37 11.03
C GLY A 87 14.35 6.06 10.32
N LYS A 88 13.39 5.39 9.72
CA LYS A 88 13.58 4.11 9.03
C LYS A 88 13.70 4.30 7.54
N GLN A 89 14.34 3.31 6.90
CA GLN A 89 14.49 3.29 5.45
C GLN A 89 14.35 1.87 4.92
N SER A 90 13.91 1.76 3.67
CA SER A 90 13.96 0.50 2.92
C SER A 90 15.36 0.24 2.37
N PRO A 91 15.69 -1.00 1.99
CA PRO A 91 16.85 -1.23 1.15
C PRO A 91 16.68 -0.57 -0.22
N MET A 92 17.80 -0.32 -0.90
CA MET A 92 17.76 0.06 -2.32
C MET A 92 17.27 -1.15 -3.13
N HIS A 93 16.20 -0.97 -3.90
CA HIS A 93 15.56 -2.08 -4.62
C HIS A 93 14.79 -1.56 -5.83
N ARG A 94 14.38 -2.50 -6.67
CA ARG A 94 13.46 -2.24 -7.79
C ARG A 94 12.46 -3.38 -7.92
N THR A 95 11.32 -3.07 -8.50
CA THR A 95 10.30 -4.05 -8.89
C THR A 95 10.03 -3.90 -10.39
N ASN A 96 9.67 -5.01 -11.04
CA ASN A 96 9.29 -4.99 -12.44
C ASN A 96 7.81 -4.58 -12.57
N SER A 97 7.57 -3.31 -12.28
CA SER A 97 6.21 -2.75 -12.22
C SER A 97 6.24 -1.24 -12.40
N ILE A 98 5.07 -0.66 -12.63
CA ILE A 98 4.81 0.76 -12.41
C ILE A 98 4.00 0.87 -11.14
N ASP A 99 4.45 1.69 -10.20
CA ASP A 99 3.78 1.87 -8.92
C ASP A 99 3.27 3.30 -8.80
N TYR A 100 2.08 3.43 -8.24
CA TYR A 100 1.53 4.72 -7.85
C TYR A 100 1.61 4.83 -6.34
N GLY A 101 2.39 5.81 -5.85
CA GLY A 101 2.50 6.09 -4.42
C GLY A 101 1.80 7.39 -4.10
N ILE A 102 0.90 7.38 -3.13
CA ILE A 102 0.17 8.56 -2.68
C ILE A 102 0.47 8.76 -1.20
N VAL A 103 1.01 9.92 -0.84
CA VAL A 103 1.26 10.25 0.56
C VAL A 103 -0.04 10.74 1.19
N LEU A 104 -0.59 9.95 2.10
CA LEU A 104 -1.84 10.28 2.80
C LEU A 104 -1.60 11.10 4.04
N ASP A 105 -0.49 10.90 4.73
CA ASP A 105 -0.12 11.61 5.95
C ASP A 105 1.40 11.58 6.13
N GLY A 106 1.97 12.69 6.61
CA GLY A 106 3.40 12.81 6.81
C GLY A 106 4.16 13.15 5.54
N GLU A 107 5.42 12.75 5.48
CA GLU A 107 6.31 12.94 4.34
C GLU A 107 7.29 11.81 4.21
N ILE A 108 7.79 11.59 2.99
CA ILE A 108 8.75 10.54 2.69
C ILE A 108 9.82 11.08 1.74
N GLU A 109 11.06 10.67 1.94
CA GLU A 109 12.15 10.93 1.00
C GLU A 109 12.30 9.73 0.07
N LEU A 110 12.31 10.00 -1.22
CA LEU A 110 12.62 9.03 -2.27
C LEU A 110 14.04 9.30 -2.76
N GLU A 111 14.90 8.30 -2.70
CA GLU A 111 16.27 8.35 -3.21
C GLU A 111 16.44 7.36 -4.35
N LEU A 112 17.05 7.81 -5.44
CA LEU A 112 17.41 6.97 -6.58
C LEU A 112 18.86 6.51 -6.47
N GLU A 113 19.26 5.55 -7.31
CA GLU A 113 20.55 4.86 -7.18
C GLU A 113 21.79 5.75 -7.21
N ASP A 114 21.71 6.90 -7.90
CA ASP A 114 22.82 7.85 -7.98
C ASP A 114 22.78 8.96 -6.90
N GLY A 115 21.94 8.78 -5.89
CA GLY A 115 21.82 9.72 -4.77
C GLY A 115 20.87 10.88 -5.01
N ALA A 116 20.19 10.95 -6.15
CA ALA A 116 19.16 11.96 -6.38
C ALA A 116 18.00 11.75 -5.41
N LYS A 117 17.52 12.81 -4.78
CA LYS A 117 16.50 12.73 -3.71
C LYS A 117 15.39 13.72 -3.94
N LYS A 118 14.18 13.32 -3.55
CA LYS A 118 13.01 14.19 -3.47
C LYS A 118 12.23 13.87 -2.20
N THR A 119 11.79 14.91 -1.50
CA THR A 119 10.82 14.76 -0.41
C THR A 119 9.43 14.95 -0.98
N VAL A 120 8.56 13.98 -0.68
CA VAL A 120 7.15 14.01 -1.08
C VAL A 120 6.31 14.15 0.17
N ARG A 121 5.43 15.15 0.18
CA ARG A 121 4.58 15.51 1.31
C ARG A 121 3.15 15.05 1.10
N GLN A 122 2.35 15.18 2.14
CA GLN A 122 0.92 14.81 2.10
C GLN A 122 0.24 15.36 0.85
N GLY A 123 -0.49 14.49 0.14
CA GLY A 123 -1.14 14.80 -1.12
C GLY A 123 -0.25 14.65 -2.35
N GLY A 124 1.06 14.47 -2.16
CA GLY A 124 1.99 14.21 -3.27
C GLY A 124 1.80 12.82 -3.84
N ILE A 125 2.05 12.68 -5.13
CA ILE A 125 1.89 11.44 -5.88
C ILE A 125 3.20 11.09 -6.57
N ILE A 126 3.66 9.86 -6.37
CA ILE A 126 4.86 9.32 -6.98
C ILE A 126 4.46 8.33 -8.07
N ILE A 127 5.07 8.44 -9.23
CA ILE A 127 5.00 7.44 -10.28
C ILE A 127 6.36 6.75 -10.32
N GLN A 128 6.41 5.53 -9.79
CA GLN A 128 7.62 4.72 -9.72
C GLN A 128 7.66 3.78 -10.93
N ARG A 129 8.59 4.01 -11.86
CA ARG A 129 8.64 3.34 -13.17
C ARG A 129 9.69 2.23 -13.22
N GLY A 130 9.69 1.34 -12.22
CA GLY A 130 10.65 0.24 -12.15
C GLY A 130 12.09 0.70 -11.95
N THR A 131 12.29 1.90 -11.44
CA THR A 131 13.61 2.48 -11.14
C THR A 131 14.15 1.94 -9.82
N ASN A 132 15.46 1.87 -9.71
CA ASN A 132 16.13 1.49 -8.47
C ASN A 132 15.99 2.63 -7.46
N HIS A 133 15.47 2.33 -6.29
CA HIS A 133 15.10 3.35 -5.31
C HIS A 133 15.12 2.83 -3.88
N LEU A 134 15.16 3.76 -2.93
CA LEU A 134 14.84 3.50 -1.54
C LEU A 134 13.91 4.57 -0.99
N TRP A 135 13.15 4.19 0.02
CA TRP A 135 12.29 5.07 0.78
C TRP A 135 12.92 5.35 2.14
N ARG A 136 12.96 6.60 2.54
CA ARG A 136 13.48 6.99 3.85
C ARG A 136 12.54 7.99 4.53
N ASN A 137 12.16 7.69 5.76
CA ASN A 137 11.42 8.64 6.57
C ASN A 137 12.41 9.39 7.48
N THR A 138 12.80 10.60 7.08
CA THR A 138 13.71 11.44 7.85
C THR A 138 13.01 12.29 8.89
N SER A 139 11.69 12.22 8.98
CA SER A 139 10.88 12.99 9.91
C SER A 139 10.76 12.28 11.27
N ASN A 140 10.10 12.93 12.21
CA ASN A 140 9.84 12.39 13.55
C ASN A 140 8.44 11.80 13.71
N ARG A 141 7.71 11.63 12.61
CA ARG A 141 6.36 11.04 12.61
C ARG A 141 6.22 10.00 11.51
N VAL A 142 5.24 9.11 11.67
CA VAL A 142 4.94 8.07 10.68
C VAL A 142 4.47 8.72 9.37
N CYS A 143 4.91 8.17 8.23
CA CYS A 143 4.39 8.50 6.91
C CYS A 143 3.49 7.39 6.41
N ARG A 144 2.26 7.71 6.08
CA ARG A 144 1.33 6.75 5.47
C ARG A 144 1.22 7.01 3.99
#